data_0d95d081f5ec0b1288fa97859bba721e
#
_entry.id   0d95d081f5ec0b1288fa97859bba721e
#
_cell.length_a   1.000
_cell.length_b   1.000
_cell.length_c   1.000
_cell.angle_alpha   90.00
_cell.angle_beta   90.00
_cell.angle_gamma   90.00
#
_symmetry.space_group_name_H-M   'P 1'
#
loop_
_entity.id
_entity.type
_entity.pdbx_description
1 polymer ?
#
loop_
_entity_poly.entity_id
_entity_poly.type
_entity_poly.pdbx_seq_one_letter_code
_entity_poly.pdbx_strand_id
1 'polypeptide(L)'
;MFAQLKQIALYFLLLLTLPLISWEHSLALQVSGLYSQQIPVTNDGEAERNRAFREAFAAVVVKVSGDPRWLENLAIERAIAQAQNYVEATSYISESIQLPLEDNTLPLDSDEEQFYTAEQRIISVNFAAALINELLEDAGIPVWDDNRPSVLVWMVLQNSAGDREFLTAGSNPEIVKVMQDFAAARGLPIIFPVLDFEDRRSLSENMAWNLDEAAISSASERYGADSILAGRLHFTASGELVGLWQFRFQEEAEVFDGFDSELQPYLYDPLNRITTQLASYFAILPESIDGDTVRLRIDGIKNLNAYSSLLNYVENLGLVATVTTAEVYGERIELQLSLVGDTRQLYEQIALDRDLLPINNTAEDSSLATLLHYRWTR
;
A
#
# COMPACT_ATOMS: atom_id res chain seq x y z
N MET A 1 -63.14 -9.15 1.30
CA MET A 1 -62.40 -7.87 1.42
C MET A 1 -61.18 -7.95 2.35
N PHE A 2 -61.23 -8.62 3.47
CA PHE A 2 -60.08 -8.74 4.41
C PHE A 2 -58.94 -9.66 3.96
N ALA A 3 -59.17 -10.62 3.07
CA ALA A 3 -58.14 -11.54 2.59
C ALA A 3 -57.17 -10.89 1.55
N GLN A 4 -57.69 -9.99 0.73
CA GLN A 4 -56.85 -9.29 -0.27
C GLN A 4 -55.96 -8.20 0.37
N LEU A 5 -56.41 -7.57 1.48
CA LEU A 5 -55.56 -6.62 2.21
C LEU A 5 -54.36 -7.29 2.88
N LYS A 6 -54.51 -8.53 3.35
CA LYS A 6 -53.36 -9.29 3.94
C LYS A 6 -52.32 -9.70 2.91
N GLN A 7 -52.72 -10.02 1.68
CA GLN A 7 -51.77 -10.34 0.61
C GLN A 7 -50.99 -9.11 0.15
N ILE A 8 -51.64 -7.97 0.03
CA ILE A 8 -51.00 -6.70 -0.35
C ILE A 8 -50.00 -6.25 0.75
N ALA A 9 -50.33 -6.40 2.03
CA ALA A 9 -49.43 -6.11 3.15
C ALA A 9 -48.22 -7.06 3.19
N LEU A 10 -48.42 -8.33 2.81
CA LEU A 10 -47.31 -9.30 2.75
C LEU A 10 -46.33 -9.02 1.60
N TYR A 11 -46.82 -8.58 0.43
CA TYR A 11 -45.97 -8.15 -0.68
C TYR A 11 -45.24 -6.82 -0.39
N PHE A 12 -45.87 -5.91 0.36
CA PHE A 12 -45.20 -4.68 0.76
C PHE A 12 -44.12 -4.92 1.83
N LEU A 13 -44.29 -5.93 2.70
CA LEU A 13 -43.30 -6.31 3.69
C LEU A 13 -42.11 -7.08 3.03
N LEU A 14 -42.38 -7.83 1.95
CA LEU A 14 -41.35 -8.54 1.18
C LEU A 14 -40.49 -7.62 0.30
N LEU A 15 -41.05 -6.46 -0.10
CA LEU A 15 -40.34 -5.41 -0.86
C LEU A 15 -39.42 -4.54 0.02
N LEU A 16 -39.64 -4.54 1.35
CA LEU A 16 -38.83 -3.76 2.30
C LEU A 16 -37.58 -4.50 2.77
N THR A 17 -37.42 -5.80 2.39
CA THR A 17 -36.22 -6.60 2.70
C THR A 17 -35.29 -6.82 1.50
N LEU A 18 -35.32 -5.93 0.50
CA LEU A 18 -34.20 -5.86 -0.44
C LEU A 18 -32.96 -5.50 0.40
N PRO A 19 -31.93 -6.38 0.48
CA PRO A 19 -30.69 -5.97 1.07
C PRO A 19 -30.22 -4.75 0.29
N LEU A 20 -30.04 -3.64 0.98
CA LEU A 20 -29.19 -2.57 0.53
C LEU A 20 -27.82 -3.27 0.35
N ILE A 21 -27.55 -3.69 -0.88
CA ILE A 21 -26.19 -4.02 -1.29
C ILE A 21 -25.46 -2.69 -1.19
N SER A 22 -24.91 -2.43 -0.03
CA SER A 22 -23.89 -1.41 0.15
C SER A 22 -22.77 -1.85 -0.78
N TRP A 23 -22.66 -1.23 -1.94
CA TRP A 23 -21.43 -1.22 -2.67
C TRP A 23 -20.45 -0.49 -1.75
N GLU A 24 -19.75 -1.27 -0.94
CA GLU A 24 -18.57 -0.73 -0.28
C GLU A 24 -17.63 -0.33 -1.38
N HIS A 25 -17.53 0.97 -1.59
CA HIS A 25 -16.54 1.54 -2.48
C HIS A 25 -15.20 1.20 -1.83
N SER A 26 -14.46 0.28 -2.42
CA SER A 26 -13.06 0.08 -2.08
C SER A 26 -12.36 1.38 -2.44
N LEU A 27 -12.14 2.22 -1.43
CA LEU A 27 -11.31 3.42 -1.57
C LEU A 27 -9.87 2.91 -1.77
N ALA A 28 -9.17 3.43 -2.75
CA ALA A 28 -7.73 3.28 -2.82
C ALA A 28 -7.13 3.60 -1.45
N LEU A 29 -6.26 2.76 -0.97
CA LEU A 29 -5.57 2.96 0.30
C LEU A 29 -4.48 4.02 0.09
N GLN A 30 -4.85 5.30 0.21
CA GLN A 30 -3.85 6.36 0.29
C GLN A 30 -2.97 6.13 1.51
N VAL A 31 -1.67 6.06 1.26
CA VAL A 31 -0.69 5.89 2.33
C VAL A 31 -0.54 7.20 3.09
N SER A 32 -1.05 7.25 4.31
CA SER A 32 -0.87 8.40 5.18
C SER A 32 0.52 8.41 5.83
N GLY A 33 1.05 9.61 6.09
CA GLY A 33 2.28 9.77 6.85
C GLY A 33 3.55 9.38 6.10
N LEU A 34 3.63 9.62 4.78
CA LEU A 34 4.85 9.37 3.99
C LEU A 34 6.06 10.13 4.55
N TYR A 35 5.85 11.38 4.96
CA TYR A 35 6.91 12.27 5.47
C TYR A 35 7.02 12.24 6.99
N SER A 36 6.46 11.24 7.65
CA SER A 36 6.54 11.07 9.09
C SER A 36 7.09 9.71 9.49
N GLN A 37 7.80 9.67 10.63
CA GLN A 37 8.33 8.44 11.19
C GLN A 37 8.35 8.50 12.71
N GLN A 38 8.10 7.35 13.32
CA GLN A 38 8.15 7.15 14.76
C GLN A 38 9.41 6.38 15.12
N ILE A 39 10.16 6.92 16.10
CA ILE A 39 11.43 6.31 16.56
C ILE A 39 11.39 6.15 18.08
N PRO A 40 11.65 4.96 18.60
CA PRO A 40 11.83 4.76 20.03
C PRO A 40 13.03 5.56 20.56
N VAL A 41 12.84 6.21 21.70
CA VAL A 41 13.89 7.00 22.36
C VAL A 41 14.03 6.61 23.83
N THR A 42 15.26 6.63 24.31
CA THR A 42 15.57 6.27 25.70
C THR A 42 15.45 7.46 26.68
N ASN A 43 15.60 8.69 26.16
CA ASN A 43 15.51 9.92 26.94
C ASN A 43 15.24 11.13 26.03
N ASP A 44 15.01 12.31 26.64
CA ASP A 44 14.71 13.55 25.91
C ASP A 44 15.97 14.40 25.59
N GLY A 45 17.16 13.83 25.79
CA GLY A 45 18.42 14.52 25.54
C GLY A 45 18.63 14.88 24.06
N GLU A 46 19.39 15.94 23.84
CA GLU A 46 19.67 16.44 22.48
C GLU A 46 20.36 15.39 21.60
N ALA A 47 21.28 14.63 22.16
CA ALA A 47 22.00 13.57 21.43
C ALA A 47 21.05 12.47 20.93
N GLU A 48 20.13 12.05 21.79
CA GLU A 48 19.14 11.03 21.47
C GLU A 48 18.14 11.55 20.44
N ARG A 49 17.67 12.78 20.62
CA ARG A 49 16.78 13.41 19.64
C ARG A 49 17.44 13.53 18.25
N ASN A 50 18.71 13.94 18.21
CA ASN A 50 19.45 14.03 16.95
C ASN A 50 19.71 12.65 16.32
N ARG A 51 19.86 11.58 17.12
CA ARG A 51 19.88 10.19 16.63
C ARG A 51 18.54 9.86 15.98
N ALA A 52 17.45 10.10 16.71
CA ALA A 52 16.10 9.82 16.23
C ALA A 52 15.77 10.58 14.95
N PHE A 53 16.17 11.84 14.80
CA PHE A 53 15.98 12.63 13.59
C PHE A 53 16.70 11.99 12.39
N ARG A 54 17.94 11.54 12.54
CA ARG A 54 18.68 10.88 11.46
C ARG A 54 18.04 9.56 11.04
N GLU A 55 17.63 8.75 12.00
CA GLU A 55 16.96 7.48 11.72
C GLU A 55 15.60 7.70 11.06
N ALA A 56 14.80 8.63 11.58
CA ALA A 56 13.51 9.00 10.99
C ALA A 56 13.66 9.53 9.57
N PHE A 57 14.67 10.37 9.33
CA PHE A 57 14.94 10.94 8.00
C PHE A 57 15.31 9.85 7.00
N ALA A 58 16.23 8.95 7.36
CA ALA A 58 16.61 7.83 6.52
C ALA A 58 15.40 6.95 6.17
N ALA A 59 14.56 6.64 7.17
CA ALA A 59 13.33 5.87 6.95
C ALA A 59 12.34 6.59 6.00
N VAL A 60 12.20 7.91 6.15
CA VAL A 60 11.33 8.72 5.26
C VAL A 60 11.88 8.75 3.83
N VAL A 61 13.19 8.92 3.64
CA VAL A 61 13.80 8.84 2.29
C VAL A 61 13.49 7.50 1.63
N VAL A 62 13.68 6.38 2.36
CA VAL A 62 13.35 5.04 1.84
C VAL A 62 11.85 4.90 1.55
N LYS A 63 10.99 5.45 2.41
CA LYS A 63 9.54 5.41 2.23
C LYS A 63 9.10 6.20 0.99
N VAL A 64 9.64 7.40 0.81
CA VAL A 64 9.27 8.30 -0.31
C VAL A 64 9.88 7.86 -1.64
N SER A 65 11.13 7.38 -1.64
CA SER A 65 11.78 6.88 -2.87
C SER A 65 11.41 5.45 -3.23
N GLY A 66 10.91 4.67 -2.25
CA GLY A 66 10.59 3.26 -2.41
C GLY A 66 11.80 2.31 -2.49
N ASP A 67 13.04 2.81 -2.41
CA ASP A 67 14.24 2.00 -2.57
C ASP A 67 15.33 2.37 -1.54
N PRO A 68 15.77 1.44 -0.67
CA PRO A 68 16.79 1.71 0.34
C PRO A 68 18.19 2.00 -0.24
N ARG A 69 18.47 1.63 -1.51
CA ARG A 69 19.76 1.91 -2.15
C ARG A 69 20.06 3.41 -2.24
N TRP A 70 19.04 4.25 -2.24
CA TRP A 70 19.23 5.71 -2.27
C TRP A 70 19.87 6.29 -1.02
N LEU A 71 19.92 5.53 0.09
CA LEU A 71 20.65 5.94 1.29
C LEU A 71 22.17 6.04 1.05
N GLU A 72 22.70 5.35 0.04
CA GLU A 72 24.11 5.40 -0.35
C GLU A 72 24.45 6.63 -1.24
N ASN A 73 23.45 7.44 -1.59
CA ASN A 73 23.69 8.67 -2.36
C ASN A 73 24.32 9.74 -1.46
N LEU A 74 25.40 10.37 -1.93
CA LEU A 74 26.18 11.35 -1.17
C LEU A 74 25.35 12.59 -0.73
N ALA A 75 24.35 13.00 -1.51
CA ALA A 75 23.45 14.11 -1.12
C ALA A 75 22.56 13.67 0.05
N ILE A 76 22.04 12.46 0.00
CA ILE A 76 21.21 11.88 1.05
C ILE A 76 22.03 11.64 2.33
N GLU A 77 23.24 11.10 2.26
CA GLU A 77 24.11 10.94 3.44
C GLU A 77 24.37 12.28 4.16
N ARG A 78 24.62 13.33 3.40
CA ARG A 78 24.80 14.69 3.96
C ARG A 78 23.54 15.23 4.60
N ALA A 79 22.38 15.01 3.95
CA ALA A 79 21.09 15.44 4.48
C ALA A 79 20.74 14.69 5.76
N ILE A 80 20.98 13.38 5.84
CA ILE A 80 20.83 12.55 7.07
C ILE A 80 21.66 13.15 8.21
N ALA A 81 22.91 13.54 7.96
CA ALA A 81 23.74 14.19 8.98
C ALA A 81 23.16 15.51 9.50
N GLN A 82 22.31 16.16 8.73
CA GLN A 82 21.66 17.44 9.01
C GLN A 82 20.13 17.33 9.08
N ALA A 83 19.60 16.16 9.42
CA ALA A 83 18.17 15.81 9.39
C ALA A 83 17.29 16.83 10.13
N GLN A 84 17.79 17.46 11.18
CA GLN A 84 17.10 18.51 11.94
C GLN A 84 16.64 19.71 11.08
N ASN A 85 17.31 19.98 9.96
CA ASN A 85 16.96 21.10 9.08
C ASN A 85 15.69 20.84 8.26
N TYR A 86 15.28 19.60 8.17
CA TYR A 86 14.10 19.15 7.43
C TYR A 86 12.90 18.89 8.34
N VAL A 87 13.08 18.95 9.67
CA VAL A 87 12.01 18.68 10.64
C VAL A 87 11.03 19.84 10.66
N GLU A 88 9.76 19.57 10.41
CA GLU A 88 8.64 20.49 10.51
C GLU A 88 8.00 20.48 11.90
N ALA A 89 7.74 19.29 12.44
CA ALA A 89 7.12 19.11 13.74
C ALA A 89 7.58 17.84 14.45
N THR A 90 7.53 17.85 15.78
CA THR A 90 7.80 16.67 16.62
C THR A 90 6.77 16.54 17.73
N SER A 91 6.41 15.31 18.07
CA SER A 91 5.62 15.00 19.25
C SER A 91 6.17 13.77 19.96
N TYR A 92 5.91 13.65 21.27
CA TYR A 92 6.30 12.49 22.05
C TYR A 92 5.05 11.74 22.47
N ILE A 93 5.09 10.43 22.33
CA ILE A 93 4.07 9.49 22.81
C ILE A 93 4.73 8.43 23.68
N SER A 94 3.98 7.90 24.64
CA SER A 94 4.41 6.76 25.45
C SER A 94 3.53 5.57 25.08
N GLU A 95 4.14 4.44 24.82
CA GLU A 95 3.46 3.19 24.49
C GLU A 95 3.85 2.12 25.53
N SER A 96 2.86 1.36 25.98
CA SER A 96 3.10 0.24 26.87
C SER A 96 3.47 -0.99 26.03
N ILE A 97 4.68 -1.48 26.20
CA ILE A 97 5.17 -2.69 25.54
C ILE A 97 5.33 -3.82 26.55
N GLN A 98 5.10 -5.05 26.11
CA GLN A 98 5.39 -6.24 26.89
C GLN A 98 6.78 -6.76 26.52
N LEU A 99 7.66 -6.81 27.48
CA LEU A 99 9.01 -7.35 27.33
C LEU A 99 9.13 -8.68 28.08
N PRO A 100 9.81 -9.68 27.51
CA PRO A 100 10.05 -10.94 28.19
C PRO A 100 10.94 -10.69 29.43
N LEU A 101 10.60 -11.34 30.53
CA LEU A 101 11.43 -11.36 31.72
C LEU A 101 12.64 -12.25 31.44
N GLU A 102 13.83 -11.67 31.33
CA GLU A 102 15.09 -12.39 31.29
C GLU A 102 15.43 -12.84 32.74
N ASP A 103 14.68 -13.78 33.28
CA ASP A 103 15.00 -14.33 34.63
C ASP A 103 15.75 -15.66 34.48
N ASN A 104 17.07 -15.60 34.64
CA ASN A 104 17.96 -16.75 34.67
C ASN A 104 17.76 -17.62 35.97
N THR A 105 16.73 -17.36 36.79
CA THR A 105 16.48 -18.05 38.06
C THR A 105 15.30 -19.01 38.00
N LEU A 106 14.58 -19.11 36.86
CA LEU A 106 13.48 -20.06 36.72
C LEU A 106 13.95 -21.49 36.43
N PRO A 107 13.27 -22.50 36.98
CA PRO A 107 13.56 -23.90 36.61
C PRO A 107 13.36 -24.15 35.13
N LEU A 108 14.24 -24.93 34.50
CA LEU A 108 14.25 -25.29 33.08
C LEU A 108 12.95 -25.97 32.54
N ASP A 109 11.95 -26.20 33.38
CA ASP A 109 10.70 -26.91 33.04
C ASP A 109 9.45 -26.04 33.00
N SER A 110 9.57 -24.70 33.02
CA SER A 110 8.39 -23.82 32.89
C SER A 110 8.31 -23.23 31.50
N ASP A 111 7.39 -23.75 30.68
CA ASP A 111 7.01 -23.21 29.36
C ASP A 111 6.22 -21.86 29.46
N GLU A 112 6.22 -21.20 30.62
CA GLU A 112 5.54 -19.92 30.81
C GLU A 112 6.54 -18.76 30.62
N GLU A 113 6.58 -18.18 29.46
CA GLU A 113 7.23 -16.89 29.21
C GLU A 113 6.53 -15.82 30.06
N GLN A 114 7.22 -15.28 31.03
CA GLN A 114 6.72 -14.18 31.84
C GLN A 114 7.08 -12.86 31.18
N PHE A 115 6.06 -12.02 30.97
CA PHE A 115 6.23 -10.68 30.40
C PHE A 115 6.02 -9.62 31.49
N TYR A 116 6.76 -8.53 31.41
CA TYR A 116 6.48 -7.33 32.17
C TYR A 116 6.14 -6.16 31.25
N THR A 117 5.26 -5.29 31.72
CA THR A 117 4.88 -4.08 30.99
C THR A 117 5.91 -2.99 31.23
N ALA A 118 6.55 -2.52 30.19
CA ALA A 118 7.43 -1.36 30.20
C ALA A 118 6.81 -0.22 29.37
N GLU A 119 7.06 1.02 29.80
CA GLU A 119 6.71 2.19 28.99
C GLU A 119 7.85 2.51 28.04
N GLN A 120 7.60 2.42 26.75
CA GLN A 120 8.50 2.87 25.72
C GLN A 120 8.12 4.27 25.27
N ARG A 121 9.09 5.19 25.30
CA ARG A 121 8.91 6.54 24.78
C ARG A 121 9.26 6.55 23.31
N ILE A 122 8.39 7.19 22.51
CA ILE A 122 8.52 7.29 21.06
C ILE A 122 8.48 8.76 20.68
N ILE A 123 9.42 9.20 19.85
CA ILE A 123 9.34 10.50 19.17
C ILE A 123 8.73 10.31 17.77
N SER A 124 7.65 11.01 17.49
CA SER A 124 7.09 11.13 16.14
C SER A 124 7.67 12.36 15.48
N VAL A 125 8.33 12.19 14.35
CA VAL A 125 8.99 13.26 13.60
C VAL A 125 8.27 13.45 12.28
N ASN A 126 7.79 14.66 12.03
CA ASN A 126 7.24 15.07 10.73
C ASN A 126 8.26 15.94 10.03
N PHE A 127 8.55 15.63 8.77
CA PHE A 127 9.45 16.39 7.92
C PHE A 127 8.66 17.23 6.92
N ALA A 128 9.22 18.35 6.53
CA ALA A 128 8.65 19.22 5.49
C ALA A 128 8.72 18.52 4.13
N ALA A 129 7.57 18.09 3.61
CA ALA A 129 7.47 17.34 2.35
C ALA A 129 8.16 18.06 1.19
N ALA A 130 7.98 19.41 1.09
CA ALA A 130 8.60 20.20 0.03
C ALA A 130 10.14 20.12 0.05
N LEU A 131 10.76 20.17 1.26
CA LEU A 131 12.22 20.09 1.38
C LEU A 131 12.77 18.69 1.07
N ILE A 132 12.01 17.65 1.41
CA ILE A 132 12.38 16.27 1.06
C ILE A 132 12.30 16.09 -0.46
N ASN A 133 11.21 16.51 -1.09
CA ASN A 133 11.03 16.38 -2.53
C ASN A 133 12.08 17.18 -3.32
N GLU A 134 12.38 18.41 -2.92
CA GLU A 134 13.45 19.23 -3.50
C GLU A 134 14.82 18.51 -3.40
N LEU A 135 15.14 17.94 -2.24
CA LEU A 135 16.37 17.16 -2.06
C LEU A 135 16.45 15.96 -2.99
N LEU A 136 15.34 15.20 -3.12
CA LEU A 136 15.28 14.01 -3.98
C LEU A 136 15.39 14.41 -5.46
N GLU A 137 14.71 15.49 -5.87
CA GLU A 137 14.79 16.06 -7.20
C GLU A 137 16.22 16.49 -7.55
N ASP A 138 16.86 17.29 -6.69
CA ASP A 138 18.26 17.73 -6.86
C ASP A 138 19.24 16.55 -6.93
N ALA A 139 18.93 15.46 -6.27
CA ALA A 139 19.73 14.23 -6.28
C ALA A 139 19.42 13.30 -7.45
N GLY A 140 18.44 13.62 -8.30
CA GLY A 140 17.96 12.75 -9.40
C GLY A 140 17.32 11.46 -8.89
N ILE A 141 16.68 11.49 -7.71
CA ILE A 141 16.05 10.33 -7.08
C ILE A 141 14.53 10.38 -7.32
N PRO A 142 13.95 9.29 -7.86
CA PRO A 142 12.52 9.23 -8.09
C PRO A 142 11.70 9.36 -6.81
N VAL A 143 10.55 10.03 -6.90
CA VAL A 143 9.57 10.17 -5.82
C VAL A 143 8.39 9.23 -6.10
N TRP A 144 8.07 8.39 -5.13
CA TRP A 144 6.89 7.55 -5.13
C TRP A 144 5.86 8.17 -4.18
N ASP A 145 4.79 8.72 -4.74
CA ASP A 145 3.75 9.45 -4.01
C ASP A 145 2.89 8.54 -3.11
N ASP A 146 1.80 9.07 -2.55
CA ASP A 146 0.91 8.36 -1.62
C ASP A 146 -0.12 7.46 -2.32
N ASN A 147 -0.31 7.59 -3.64
CA ASN A 147 -1.16 6.72 -4.43
C ASN A 147 -0.38 5.46 -4.83
N ARG A 148 -0.46 4.43 -4.00
CA ARG A 148 0.36 3.21 -4.14
C ARG A 148 -0.48 1.97 -4.38
N PRO A 149 0.00 1.07 -5.26
CA PRO A 149 -0.69 -0.18 -5.52
C PRO A 149 -0.77 -1.03 -4.26
N SER A 150 -1.95 -1.58 -4.03
CA SER A 150 -2.20 -2.52 -2.96
C SER A 150 -1.68 -3.92 -3.31
N VAL A 151 -1.21 -4.64 -2.29
CA VAL A 151 -0.70 -6.01 -2.40
C VAL A 151 -1.57 -6.95 -1.59
N LEU A 152 -2.33 -7.82 -2.25
CA LEU A 152 -3.05 -8.89 -1.58
C LEU A 152 -2.13 -10.08 -1.31
N VAL A 153 -2.04 -10.50 -0.04
CA VAL A 153 -1.13 -11.57 0.39
C VAL A 153 -1.90 -12.87 0.61
N TRP A 154 -1.73 -13.82 -0.30
CA TRP A 154 -2.15 -15.22 -0.12
C TRP A 154 -0.96 -16.04 0.38
N MET A 155 -0.98 -16.47 1.63
CA MET A 155 0.10 -17.26 2.20
C MET A 155 -0.42 -18.50 2.90
N VAL A 156 0.20 -19.64 2.65
CA VAL A 156 -0.08 -20.91 3.32
C VAL A 156 1.13 -21.32 4.13
N LEU A 157 0.90 -21.58 5.40
CA LEU A 157 1.90 -22.04 6.35
C LEU A 157 1.78 -23.56 6.52
N GLN A 158 2.91 -24.26 6.55
CA GLN A 158 2.95 -25.69 6.87
C GLN A 158 3.80 -25.90 8.12
N ASN A 159 3.19 -26.49 9.15
CA ASN A 159 3.90 -26.83 10.38
C ASN A 159 4.78 -28.09 10.19
N SER A 160 5.57 -28.44 11.21
CA SER A 160 6.43 -29.61 11.20
C SER A 160 5.68 -30.95 11.14
N ALA A 161 4.39 -30.97 11.48
CA ALA A 161 3.51 -32.16 11.34
C ALA A 161 2.97 -32.32 9.93
N GLY A 162 3.11 -31.31 9.07
CA GLY A 162 2.61 -31.31 7.71
C GLY A 162 1.23 -30.69 7.54
N ASP A 163 0.62 -30.19 8.63
CA ASP A 163 -0.65 -29.49 8.56
C ASP A 163 -0.48 -28.12 7.93
N ARG A 164 -1.47 -27.70 7.14
CA ARG A 164 -1.45 -26.45 6.40
C ARG A 164 -2.57 -25.55 6.85
N GLU A 165 -2.27 -24.26 6.92
CA GLU A 165 -3.26 -23.22 7.21
C GLU A 165 -2.97 -21.94 6.42
N PHE A 166 -4.02 -21.21 6.07
CA PHE A 166 -3.89 -19.89 5.47
C PHE A 166 -3.52 -18.84 6.50
N LEU A 167 -2.65 -17.92 6.10
CA LEU A 167 -2.42 -16.68 6.83
C LEU A 167 -3.59 -15.71 6.61
N THR A 168 -4.14 -15.19 7.71
CA THR A 168 -5.18 -14.13 7.71
C THR A 168 -4.80 -13.04 8.69
N ALA A 169 -5.48 -11.91 8.63
CA ALA A 169 -5.29 -10.84 9.62
C ALA A 169 -5.48 -11.29 11.08
N GLY A 170 -6.25 -12.36 11.31
CA GLY A 170 -6.54 -12.91 12.65
C GLY A 170 -5.75 -14.15 13.02
N SER A 171 -4.97 -14.75 12.09
CA SER A 171 -4.13 -15.92 12.34
C SER A 171 -2.66 -15.53 12.39
N ASN A 172 -1.85 -16.32 13.13
CA ASN A 172 -0.39 -16.12 13.19
C ASN A 172 0.01 -14.66 13.40
N PRO A 173 -0.36 -14.06 14.56
CA PRO A 173 -0.24 -12.62 14.77
C PRO A 173 1.20 -12.11 14.67
N GLU A 174 2.19 -12.94 14.94
CA GLU A 174 3.60 -12.60 14.77
C GLU A 174 3.97 -12.36 13.32
N ILE A 175 3.60 -13.27 12.40
CA ILE A 175 3.86 -13.14 10.97
C ILE A 175 3.13 -11.92 10.41
N VAL A 176 1.85 -11.76 10.76
CA VAL A 176 1.04 -10.61 10.34
C VAL A 176 1.65 -9.30 10.82
N LYS A 177 2.09 -9.25 12.09
CA LYS A 177 2.72 -8.05 12.65
C LYS A 177 4.01 -7.69 11.91
N VAL A 178 4.90 -8.64 11.67
CA VAL A 178 6.15 -8.39 10.93
C VAL A 178 5.85 -7.84 9.54
N MET A 179 4.88 -8.39 8.82
CA MET A 179 4.48 -7.89 7.50
C MET A 179 3.83 -6.49 7.56
N GLN A 180 3.01 -6.23 8.59
CA GLN A 180 2.40 -4.91 8.79
C GLN A 180 3.43 -3.85 9.19
N ASP A 181 4.40 -4.19 10.05
CA ASP A 181 5.49 -3.30 10.44
C ASP A 181 6.34 -2.92 9.22
N PHE A 182 6.65 -3.90 8.35
CA PHE A 182 7.29 -3.64 7.07
C PHE A 182 6.45 -2.72 6.19
N ALA A 183 5.17 -3.03 6.03
CA ALA A 183 4.24 -2.26 5.22
C ALA A 183 4.20 -0.80 5.67
N ALA A 184 4.09 -0.55 6.97
CA ALA A 184 4.11 0.80 7.55
C ALA A 184 5.45 1.52 7.33
N ALA A 185 6.57 0.81 7.49
CA ALA A 185 7.91 1.37 7.30
C ALA A 185 8.19 1.75 5.84
N ARG A 186 7.66 0.98 4.88
CA ARG A 186 7.88 1.19 3.44
C ARG A 186 6.73 1.92 2.76
N GLY A 187 5.63 2.17 3.46
CA GLY A 187 4.42 2.75 2.88
C GLY A 187 3.81 1.85 1.79
N LEU A 188 3.80 0.54 1.99
CA LEU A 188 3.21 -0.44 1.07
C LEU A 188 1.83 -0.88 1.58
N PRO A 189 0.72 -0.63 0.85
CA PRO A 189 -0.58 -1.12 1.27
C PRO A 189 -0.67 -2.65 1.15
N ILE A 190 -0.74 -3.36 2.28
CA ILE A 190 -0.89 -4.82 2.30
C ILE A 190 -2.30 -5.19 2.75
N ILE A 191 -2.93 -6.11 2.03
CA ILE A 191 -4.25 -6.67 2.29
C ILE A 191 -4.10 -8.16 2.61
N PHE A 192 -4.74 -8.62 3.70
CA PHE A 192 -4.85 -10.04 4.00
C PHE A 192 -6.24 -10.53 3.69
N PRO A 193 -6.41 -11.78 3.19
CA PRO A 193 -7.72 -12.35 2.90
C PRO A 193 -8.53 -12.55 4.17
N VAL A 194 -9.86 -12.40 4.06
CA VAL A 194 -10.80 -12.62 5.17
C VAL A 194 -11.01 -14.13 5.41
N LEU A 195 -10.79 -14.96 4.40
CA LEU A 195 -11.02 -16.40 4.39
C LEU A 195 -12.45 -16.81 4.78
N ASP A 196 -13.41 -16.11 4.25
CA ASP A 196 -14.82 -16.50 4.36
C ASP A 196 -15.18 -17.74 3.51
N PHE A 197 -16.46 -18.04 3.42
CA PHE A 197 -16.92 -19.19 2.65
C PHE A 197 -16.59 -19.08 1.14
N GLU A 198 -16.63 -17.88 0.60
CA GLU A 198 -16.38 -17.64 -0.83
C GLU A 198 -14.89 -17.86 -1.17
N ASP A 199 -13.98 -17.34 -0.34
CA ASP A 199 -12.55 -17.56 -0.49
C ASP A 199 -12.20 -19.04 -0.44
N ARG A 200 -12.70 -19.76 0.59
CA ARG A 200 -12.46 -21.20 0.77
C ARG A 200 -13.03 -22.06 -0.36
N ARG A 201 -14.08 -21.56 -1.01
CA ARG A 201 -14.68 -22.23 -2.18
C ARG A 201 -13.84 -22.02 -3.44
N SER A 202 -13.29 -20.83 -3.61
CA SER A 202 -12.53 -20.41 -4.81
C SER A 202 -11.08 -20.88 -4.75
N LEU A 203 -10.47 -20.87 -3.56
CA LEU A 203 -9.06 -21.21 -3.35
C LEU A 203 -8.91 -22.17 -2.16
N SER A 204 -8.59 -23.43 -2.44
CA SER A 204 -8.25 -24.40 -1.40
C SER A 204 -6.79 -24.25 -0.96
N GLU A 205 -6.47 -24.69 0.27
CA GLU A 205 -5.10 -24.70 0.80
C GLU A 205 -4.10 -25.42 -0.13
N ASN A 206 -4.53 -26.51 -0.78
CA ASN A 206 -3.68 -27.24 -1.72
C ASN A 206 -3.43 -26.46 -3.02
N MET A 207 -4.43 -25.73 -3.54
CA MET A 207 -4.25 -24.89 -4.73
C MET A 207 -3.30 -23.72 -4.41
N ALA A 208 -3.51 -23.06 -3.26
CA ALA A 208 -2.64 -21.97 -2.81
C ALA A 208 -1.20 -22.47 -2.53
N TRP A 209 -1.05 -23.62 -1.88
CA TRP A 209 0.25 -24.24 -1.64
C TRP A 209 1.02 -24.55 -2.94
N ASN A 210 0.31 -24.97 -3.98
CA ASN A 210 0.90 -25.25 -5.27
C ASN A 210 1.10 -24.00 -6.14
N LEU A 211 0.73 -22.81 -5.62
CA LEU A 211 0.75 -21.55 -6.33
C LEU A 211 -0.03 -21.62 -7.65
N ASP A 212 -1.25 -22.21 -7.59
CA ASP A 212 -2.14 -22.30 -8.76
C ASP A 212 -2.59 -20.90 -9.17
N GLU A 213 -1.97 -20.39 -10.23
CA GLU A 213 -2.12 -19.02 -10.70
C GLU A 213 -3.58 -18.68 -11.03
N ALA A 214 -4.29 -19.59 -11.70
CA ALA A 214 -5.68 -19.35 -12.11
C ALA A 214 -6.62 -19.27 -10.90
N ALA A 215 -6.44 -20.19 -9.92
CA ALA A 215 -7.24 -20.20 -8.71
C ALA A 215 -6.96 -18.99 -7.81
N ILE A 216 -5.69 -18.62 -7.64
CA ILE A 216 -5.27 -17.44 -6.86
C ILE A 216 -5.82 -16.17 -7.50
N SER A 217 -5.68 -16.01 -8.83
CA SER A 217 -6.20 -14.86 -9.55
C SER A 217 -7.72 -14.72 -9.38
N SER A 218 -8.47 -15.80 -9.59
CA SER A 218 -9.93 -15.80 -9.44
C SER A 218 -10.38 -15.47 -8.01
N ALA A 219 -9.71 -16.01 -6.99
CA ALA A 219 -10.02 -15.70 -5.60
C ALA A 219 -9.68 -14.24 -5.23
N SER A 220 -8.72 -13.64 -5.92
CA SER A 220 -8.26 -12.27 -5.67
C SER A 220 -9.17 -11.19 -6.24
N GLU A 221 -9.97 -11.50 -7.28
CA GLU A 221 -10.80 -10.51 -8.00
C GLU A 221 -11.72 -9.71 -7.07
N ARG A 222 -12.31 -10.37 -6.07
CA ARG A 222 -13.22 -9.72 -5.12
C ARG A 222 -12.55 -8.66 -4.22
N TYR A 223 -11.24 -8.79 -3.99
CA TYR A 223 -10.48 -7.86 -3.15
C TYR A 223 -10.10 -6.58 -3.89
N GLY A 224 -10.11 -6.64 -5.22
CA GLY A 224 -9.74 -5.52 -6.07
C GLY A 224 -8.34 -4.99 -5.81
N ALA A 225 -7.43 -5.82 -5.34
CA ALA A 225 -6.03 -5.45 -5.15
C ALA A 225 -5.32 -5.28 -6.50
N ASP A 226 -4.32 -4.40 -6.52
CA ASP A 226 -3.59 -4.04 -7.74
C ASP A 226 -2.49 -5.06 -8.07
N SER A 227 -2.05 -5.80 -7.04
CA SER A 227 -1.06 -6.86 -7.17
C SER A 227 -1.30 -7.98 -6.17
N ILE A 228 -0.72 -9.15 -6.43
CA ILE A 228 -0.89 -10.34 -5.60
C ILE A 228 0.48 -10.90 -5.24
N LEU A 229 0.71 -11.10 -3.95
CA LEU A 229 1.83 -11.86 -3.44
C LEU A 229 1.33 -13.19 -2.88
N ALA A 230 1.53 -14.27 -3.60
CA ALA A 230 1.23 -15.62 -3.13
C ALA A 230 2.48 -16.26 -2.55
N GLY A 231 2.35 -16.94 -1.42
CA GLY A 231 3.49 -17.56 -0.75
C GLY A 231 3.14 -18.86 -0.04
N ARG A 232 4.14 -19.73 0.09
CA ARG A 232 4.10 -20.88 0.97
C ARG A 232 5.31 -20.89 1.88
N LEU A 233 5.12 -21.16 3.14
CA LEU A 233 6.16 -21.23 4.16
C LEU A 233 6.12 -22.60 4.83
N HIS A 234 7.27 -23.21 4.92
CA HIS A 234 7.49 -24.48 5.60
C HIS A 234 8.55 -24.32 6.69
N PHE A 235 8.21 -24.80 7.88
CA PHE A 235 9.17 -24.91 8.99
C PHE A 235 9.86 -26.25 8.92
N THR A 236 11.18 -26.26 8.69
CA THR A 236 11.96 -27.50 8.68
C THR A 236 12.12 -28.06 10.09
N ALA A 237 12.51 -29.33 10.19
CA ALA A 237 12.80 -29.95 11.48
C ALA A 237 14.01 -29.32 12.21
N SER A 238 14.88 -28.61 11.49
CA SER A 238 16.03 -27.84 12.04
C SER A 238 15.63 -26.41 12.47
N GLY A 239 14.37 -26.02 12.26
CA GLY A 239 13.87 -24.67 12.61
C GLY A 239 14.09 -23.64 11.51
N GLU A 240 14.58 -24.03 10.34
CA GLU A 240 14.76 -23.12 9.21
C GLU A 240 13.43 -22.87 8.48
N LEU A 241 13.29 -21.67 7.95
CA LEU A 241 12.17 -21.21 7.16
C LEU A 241 12.50 -21.38 5.68
N VAL A 242 11.68 -22.14 4.98
CA VAL A 242 11.84 -22.40 3.54
C VAL A 242 10.52 -22.13 2.86
N GLY A 243 10.56 -21.41 1.75
CA GLY A 243 9.35 -21.09 1.03
C GLY A 243 9.55 -20.81 -0.44
N LEU A 244 8.43 -20.60 -1.08
CA LEU A 244 8.35 -20.16 -2.46
C LEU A 244 7.32 -19.06 -2.53
N TRP A 245 7.66 -18.01 -3.27
CA TRP A 245 6.83 -16.84 -3.47
C TRP A 245 6.52 -16.66 -4.95
N GLN A 246 5.33 -16.19 -5.26
CA GLN A 246 4.90 -15.75 -6.56
C GLN A 246 4.34 -14.35 -6.44
N PHE A 247 4.97 -13.40 -7.10
CA PHE A 247 4.45 -12.04 -7.21
C PHE A 247 3.83 -11.83 -8.57
N ARG A 248 2.60 -11.34 -8.59
CA ARG A 248 1.86 -11.00 -9.79
C ARG A 248 1.50 -9.53 -9.78
N PHE A 249 1.96 -8.83 -10.80
CA PHE A 249 1.62 -7.45 -11.05
C PHE A 249 1.31 -7.28 -12.54
N GLN A 250 0.16 -6.72 -12.85
CA GLN A 250 -0.41 -6.68 -14.21
C GLN A 250 -0.56 -8.10 -14.78
N GLU A 251 -0.02 -8.38 -15.96
CA GLU A 251 -0.05 -9.70 -16.60
C GLU A 251 1.24 -10.51 -16.37
N GLU A 252 2.19 -9.96 -15.63
CA GLU A 252 3.46 -10.62 -15.34
C GLU A 252 3.43 -11.32 -13.98
N ALA A 253 3.97 -12.53 -13.94
CA ALA A 253 4.16 -13.29 -12.73
C ALA A 253 5.63 -13.68 -12.57
N GLU A 254 6.20 -13.38 -11.41
CA GLU A 254 7.57 -13.73 -11.05
C GLU A 254 7.53 -14.74 -9.89
N VAL A 255 8.35 -15.80 -9.98
CA VAL A 255 8.48 -16.81 -8.91
C VAL A 255 9.90 -16.77 -8.36
N PHE A 256 10.02 -16.76 -7.04
CA PHE A 256 11.30 -16.75 -6.34
C PHE A 256 11.23 -17.54 -5.04
N ASP A 257 12.33 -18.12 -4.63
CA ASP A 257 12.46 -18.88 -3.38
C ASP A 257 12.88 -17.95 -2.22
N GLY A 258 12.57 -18.41 -0.99
CA GLY A 258 12.98 -17.77 0.24
C GLY A 258 13.56 -18.81 1.20
N PHE A 259 14.62 -18.44 1.89
CA PHE A 259 15.25 -19.25 2.89
C PHE A 259 15.89 -18.35 3.95
N ASP A 260 15.60 -18.61 5.22
CA ASP A 260 16.25 -17.93 6.36
C ASP A 260 16.09 -18.77 7.64
N SER A 261 16.86 -18.45 8.67
CA SER A 261 16.70 -18.99 10.03
C SER A 261 15.83 -18.12 10.92
N GLU A 262 15.57 -16.87 10.52
CA GLU A 262 14.81 -15.90 11.29
C GLU A 262 13.58 -15.41 10.49
N LEU A 263 12.46 -15.23 11.20
CA LEU A 263 11.19 -14.87 10.58
C LEU A 263 11.22 -13.49 9.89
N GLN A 264 11.80 -12.49 10.55
CA GLN A 264 11.80 -11.13 10.03
C GLN A 264 12.62 -10.98 8.74
N PRO A 265 13.88 -11.42 8.64
CA PRO A 265 14.62 -11.41 7.38
C PRO A 265 13.91 -12.21 6.28
N TYR A 266 13.38 -13.41 6.62
CA TYR A 266 12.65 -14.26 5.68
C TYR A 266 11.47 -13.53 5.02
N LEU A 267 10.70 -12.77 5.79
CA LEU A 267 9.55 -12.02 5.26
C LEU A 267 9.96 -10.70 4.60
N TYR A 268 11.00 -10.05 5.11
CA TYR A 268 11.46 -8.76 4.58
C TYR A 268 12.08 -8.88 3.19
N ASP A 269 12.75 -9.98 2.88
CA ASP A 269 13.39 -10.18 1.58
C ASP A 269 12.38 -10.14 0.41
N PRO A 270 11.34 -11.00 0.38
CA PRO A 270 10.30 -10.93 -0.66
C PRO A 270 9.56 -9.59 -0.69
N LEU A 271 9.24 -9.03 0.48
CA LEU A 271 8.55 -7.75 0.56
C LEU A 271 9.40 -6.59 0.04
N ASN A 272 10.71 -6.56 0.33
CA ASN A 272 11.64 -5.59 -0.24
C ASN A 272 11.72 -5.70 -1.76
N ARG A 273 11.81 -6.94 -2.27
CA ARG A 273 11.89 -7.20 -3.72
C ARG A 273 10.68 -6.62 -4.44
N ILE A 274 9.46 -6.97 -4.00
CA ILE A 274 8.24 -6.49 -4.66
C ILE A 274 8.05 -4.98 -4.47
N THR A 275 8.38 -4.43 -3.29
CA THR A 275 8.29 -2.99 -3.04
C THR A 275 9.20 -2.21 -3.97
N THR A 276 10.43 -2.65 -4.13
CA THR A 276 11.40 -2.01 -5.04
C THR A 276 10.95 -2.13 -6.50
N GLN A 277 10.36 -3.26 -6.90
CA GLN A 277 9.81 -3.44 -8.24
C GLN A 277 8.64 -2.48 -8.49
N LEU A 278 7.67 -2.39 -7.56
CA LEU A 278 6.55 -1.45 -7.65
C LEU A 278 7.03 0.01 -7.65
N ALA A 279 7.98 0.35 -6.77
CA ALA A 279 8.55 1.69 -6.74
C ALA A 279 9.26 2.04 -8.05
N SER A 280 10.01 1.13 -8.64
CA SER A 280 10.68 1.36 -9.94
C SER A 280 9.69 1.60 -11.09
N TYR A 281 8.45 1.12 -10.94
CA TYR A 281 7.41 1.28 -11.94
C TYR A 281 6.60 2.57 -11.76
N PHE A 282 6.30 2.94 -10.51
CA PHE A 282 5.41 4.06 -10.19
C PHE A 282 6.14 5.34 -9.75
N ALA A 283 7.39 5.25 -9.28
CA ALA A 283 8.12 6.42 -8.86
C ALA A 283 8.56 7.29 -10.05
N ILE A 284 8.43 8.59 -9.88
CA ILE A 284 8.58 9.59 -10.95
C ILE A 284 9.88 10.37 -10.73
N LEU A 285 10.65 10.53 -11.82
CA LEU A 285 11.80 11.44 -11.86
C LEU A 285 11.31 12.85 -12.22
N PRO A 286 11.47 13.85 -11.36
CA PRO A 286 10.99 15.21 -11.62
C PRO A 286 11.61 15.92 -12.84
N GLU A 287 12.78 15.49 -13.29
CA GLU A 287 13.54 16.15 -14.38
C GLU A 287 13.01 15.90 -15.81
N SER A 288 11.96 15.11 -16.02
CA SER A 288 11.41 14.93 -17.37
C SER A 288 10.55 16.12 -17.79
N ILE A 289 11.20 17.28 -18.05
CA ILE A 289 10.56 18.53 -18.50
C ILE A 289 9.87 18.40 -19.86
N ASP A 290 10.20 17.39 -20.65
CA ASP A 290 9.60 17.07 -21.97
C ASP A 290 8.50 16.02 -21.85
N GLY A 291 7.69 16.08 -20.78
CA GLY A 291 6.57 15.16 -20.59
C GLY A 291 5.47 15.35 -21.63
N ASP A 292 4.65 14.32 -21.76
CA ASP A 292 3.53 14.31 -22.68
C ASP A 292 2.49 15.39 -22.35
N THR A 293 1.81 15.90 -23.37
CA THR A 293 0.60 16.69 -23.20
C THR A 293 -0.60 15.80 -23.49
N VAL A 294 -1.48 15.64 -22.49
CA VAL A 294 -2.65 14.76 -22.54
C VAL A 294 -3.93 15.57 -22.41
N ARG A 295 -4.96 15.20 -23.16
CA ARG A 295 -6.32 15.67 -22.94
C ARG A 295 -7.10 14.63 -22.14
N LEU A 296 -7.64 15.06 -21.01
CA LEU A 296 -8.47 14.25 -20.13
C LEU A 296 -9.90 14.75 -20.23
N ARG A 297 -10.79 13.92 -20.81
CA ARG A 297 -12.24 14.19 -20.89
C ARG A 297 -12.93 13.48 -19.74
N ILE A 298 -13.71 14.20 -18.95
CA ILE A 298 -14.39 13.68 -17.76
C ILE A 298 -15.88 13.98 -17.84
N ASP A 299 -16.69 12.94 -17.75
CA ASP A 299 -18.15 13.02 -17.63
C ASP A 299 -18.60 12.92 -16.16
N GLY A 300 -19.76 13.48 -15.82
CA GLY A 300 -20.39 13.34 -14.49
C GLY A 300 -20.11 14.50 -13.53
N ILE A 301 -19.61 15.63 -13.99
CA ILE A 301 -19.34 16.83 -13.20
C ILE A 301 -20.62 17.66 -13.08
N LYS A 302 -21.41 17.41 -12.02
CA LYS A 302 -22.77 17.96 -11.86
C LYS A 302 -22.81 19.34 -11.21
N ASN A 303 -21.78 19.74 -10.51
CA ASN A 303 -21.75 20.99 -9.75
C ASN A 303 -20.32 21.50 -9.51
N LEU A 304 -20.20 22.70 -8.96
CA LEU A 304 -18.91 23.35 -8.69
C LEU A 304 -18.07 22.57 -7.67
N ASN A 305 -18.70 21.89 -6.69
CA ASN A 305 -17.94 21.10 -5.72
C ASN A 305 -17.28 19.89 -6.40
N ALA A 306 -18.00 19.16 -7.26
CA ALA A 306 -17.44 18.08 -8.05
C ALA A 306 -16.30 18.57 -8.95
N TYR A 307 -16.45 19.75 -9.56
CA TYR A 307 -15.38 20.38 -10.35
C TYR A 307 -14.13 20.68 -9.52
N SER A 308 -14.32 21.33 -8.36
CA SER A 308 -13.19 21.65 -7.47
C SER A 308 -12.51 20.39 -6.94
N SER A 309 -13.30 19.36 -6.61
CA SER A 309 -12.76 18.06 -6.17
C SER A 309 -11.97 17.37 -7.28
N LEU A 310 -12.47 17.42 -8.52
CA LEU A 310 -11.75 16.89 -9.68
C LEU A 310 -10.43 17.63 -9.93
N LEU A 311 -10.44 18.96 -9.90
CA LEU A 311 -9.20 19.72 -10.10
C LEU A 311 -8.18 19.42 -9.02
N ASN A 312 -8.58 19.44 -7.75
CA ASN A 312 -7.70 19.09 -6.63
C ASN A 312 -7.16 17.65 -6.76
N TYR A 313 -7.99 16.70 -7.20
CA TYR A 313 -7.56 15.34 -7.45
C TYR A 313 -6.48 15.28 -8.54
N VAL A 314 -6.74 15.89 -9.71
CA VAL A 314 -5.81 15.86 -10.84
C VAL A 314 -4.51 16.63 -10.55
N GLU A 315 -4.59 17.76 -9.85
CA GLU A 315 -3.42 18.56 -9.44
C GLU A 315 -2.53 17.84 -8.43
N ASN A 316 -3.10 16.91 -7.63
CA ASN A 316 -2.36 16.11 -6.66
C ASN A 316 -1.79 14.81 -7.25
N LEU A 317 -2.08 14.46 -8.51
CA LEU A 317 -1.38 13.37 -9.19
C LEU A 317 0.07 13.78 -9.43
N GLY A 318 1.03 13.06 -8.82
CA GLY A 318 2.47 13.40 -8.87
C GLY A 318 3.04 13.53 -10.29
N LEU A 319 2.39 12.91 -11.28
CA LEU A 319 2.73 12.99 -12.71
C LEU A 319 2.26 14.29 -13.40
N VAL A 320 1.40 15.08 -12.77
CA VAL A 320 0.79 16.24 -13.42
C VAL A 320 1.53 17.53 -13.03
N ALA A 321 2.25 18.10 -13.97
CA ALA A 321 2.96 19.36 -13.77
C ALA A 321 2.00 20.57 -13.84
N THR A 322 1.05 20.57 -14.78
CA THR A 322 0.07 21.67 -14.93
C THR A 322 -1.27 21.14 -15.42
N VAL A 323 -2.35 21.76 -14.91
CA VAL A 323 -3.72 21.48 -15.31
C VAL A 323 -4.34 22.75 -15.90
N THR A 324 -4.96 22.63 -17.06
CA THR A 324 -5.70 23.74 -17.68
C THR A 324 -7.05 23.21 -18.14
N THR A 325 -8.15 23.89 -17.77
CA THR A 325 -9.48 23.56 -18.29
C THR A 325 -9.58 24.05 -19.73
N ALA A 326 -9.68 23.10 -20.67
CA ALA A 326 -9.76 23.38 -22.09
C ALA A 326 -11.20 23.68 -22.52
N GLU A 327 -12.18 22.90 -22.03
CA GLU A 327 -13.58 23.04 -22.40
C GLU A 327 -14.51 22.57 -21.28
N VAL A 328 -15.69 23.23 -21.18
CA VAL A 328 -16.77 22.82 -20.27
C VAL A 328 -18.06 22.75 -21.05
N TYR A 329 -18.70 21.57 -21.09
CA TYR A 329 -19.94 21.36 -21.81
C TYR A 329 -20.93 20.51 -21.00
N GLY A 330 -21.91 21.17 -20.39
CA GLY A 330 -22.88 20.51 -19.51
C GLY A 330 -22.21 19.88 -18.29
N GLU A 331 -22.34 18.55 -18.15
CA GLU A 331 -21.69 17.76 -17.09
C GLU A 331 -20.32 17.18 -17.53
N ARG A 332 -19.81 17.61 -18.69
CA ARG A 332 -18.53 17.17 -19.26
C ARG A 332 -17.50 18.27 -19.16
N ILE A 333 -16.28 17.89 -18.80
CA ILE A 333 -15.13 18.79 -18.73
C ILE A 333 -13.98 18.16 -19.52
N GLU A 334 -13.24 18.99 -20.26
CA GLU A 334 -11.96 18.63 -20.83
C GLU A 334 -10.85 19.40 -20.14
N LEU A 335 -9.88 18.66 -19.59
CA LEU A 335 -8.66 19.18 -19.02
C LEU A 335 -7.50 18.90 -19.97
N GLN A 336 -6.62 19.86 -20.11
CA GLN A 336 -5.32 19.68 -20.75
C GLN A 336 -4.26 19.61 -19.67
N LEU A 337 -3.53 18.52 -19.65
CA LEU A 337 -2.49 18.21 -18.65
C LEU A 337 -1.13 18.26 -19.33
N SER A 338 -0.15 18.88 -18.66
CA SER A 338 1.26 18.66 -18.98
C SER A 338 1.80 17.69 -17.95
N LEU A 339 2.47 16.64 -18.39
CA LEU A 339 2.96 15.57 -17.51
C LEU A 339 4.46 15.72 -17.22
N VAL A 340 4.89 15.18 -16.10
CA VAL A 340 6.30 14.91 -15.73
C VAL A 340 6.61 13.44 -16.02
N GLY A 341 6.15 12.90 -17.11
CA GLY A 341 6.28 11.49 -17.46
C GLY A 341 5.47 11.18 -18.70
N ASP A 342 5.17 9.92 -18.93
CA ASP A 342 4.41 9.50 -20.09
C ASP A 342 2.91 9.29 -19.78
N THR A 343 2.11 9.26 -20.84
CA THR A 343 0.67 9.06 -20.79
C THR A 343 0.28 7.71 -20.19
N ARG A 344 1.10 6.69 -20.35
CA ARG A 344 0.84 5.34 -19.84
C ARG A 344 0.93 5.33 -18.31
N GLN A 345 1.95 5.98 -17.73
CA GLN A 345 2.09 6.13 -16.29
C GLN A 345 0.89 6.86 -15.68
N LEU A 346 0.39 7.93 -16.34
CA LEU A 346 -0.82 8.62 -15.91
C LEU A 346 -2.04 7.69 -15.92
N TYR A 347 -2.22 6.90 -16.98
CA TYR A 347 -3.32 5.95 -17.06
C TYR A 347 -3.29 4.94 -15.91
N GLU A 348 -2.12 4.41 -15.61
CA GLU A 348 -1.92 3.42 -14.55
C GLU A 348 -2.11 4.03 -13.15
N GLN A 349 -1.63 5.24 -12.93
CA GLN A 349 -1.83 5.95 -11.66
C GLN A 349 -3.32 6.26 -11.41
N ILE A 350 -4.05 6.72 -12.42
CA ILE A 350 -5.50 6.93 -12.32
C ILE A 350 -6.25 5.61 -12.05
N ALA A 351 -5.77 4.50 -12.58
CA ALA A 351 -6.41 3.20 -12.39
C ALA A 351 -6.34 2.69 -10.95
N LEU A 352 -5.36 3.16 -10.15
CA LEU A 352 -5.19 2.72 -8.76
C LEU A 352 -6.32 3.21 -7.85
N ASP A 353 -6.79 4.45 -7.96
CA ASP A 353 -7.71 5.03 -6.96
C ASP A 353 -9.19 5.04 -7.37
N ARG A 354 -9.52 4.64 -8.60
CA ARG A 354 -10.90 4.43 -9.10
C ARG A 354 -11.84 5.62 -9.01
N ASP A 355 -11.34 6.81 -8.70
CA ASP A 355 -12.12 8.04 -8.69
C ASP A 355 -12.53 8.44 -10.12
N LEU A 356 -11.73 8.03 -11.10
CA LEU A 356 -11.98 8.15 -12.51
C LEU A 356 -12.11 6.76 -13.15
N LEU A 357 -13.32 6.41 -13.56
CA LEU A 357 -13.58 5.15 -14.28
C LEU A 357 -13.45 5.36 -15.78
N PRO A 358 -12.65 4.54 -16.49
CA PRO A 358 -12.50 4.66 -17.94
C PRO A 358 -13.85 4.35 -18.65
N ILE A 359 -14.22 5.19 -19.61
CA ILE A 359 -15.44 5.00 -20.41
C ILE A 359 -15.14 4.22 -21.69
N ASN A 360 -13.93 4.38 -22.27
CA ASN A 360 -13.47 3.63 -23.43
C ASN A 360 -12.02 3.24 -23.26
N ASN A 361 -11.73 1.96 -23.40
CA ASN A 361 -10.38 1.40 -23.48
C ASN A 361 -9.82 1.58 -24.90
N THR A 362 -9.46 2.79 -25.28
CA THR A 362 -8.74 3.02 -26.55
C THR A 362 -7.35 3.60 -26.26
N ALA A 363 -6.52 2.79 -25.62
CA ALA A 363 -5.06 3.01 -25.59
C ALA A 363 -4.38 2.68 -26.96
N GLU A 364 -5.16 2.38 -28.00
CA GLU A 364 -4.63 1.86 -29.27
C GLU A 364 -4.55 2.84 -30.43
N ASP A 365 -4.90 4.11 -30.27
CA ASP A 365 -4.81 5.07 -31.39
C ASP A 365 -3.78 6.18 -31.11
N SER A 366 -2.53 5.84 -31.36
CA SER A 366 -1.30 6.59 -31.06
C SER A 366 -0.88 7.59 -32.13
N SER A 367 -1.77 8.41 -32.69
CA SER A 367 -1.34 9.38 -33.68
C SER A 367 -1.84 10.83 -33.55
N LEU A 368 -2.66 11.14 -32.55
CA LEU A 368 -3.06 12.52 -32.19
C LEU A 368 -3.16 12.61 -30.68
N ALA A 369 -2.81 13.75 -30.09
CA ALA A 369 -2.81 14.03 -28.64
C ALA A 369 -3.80 13.13 -27.88
N THR A 370 -3.27 12.20 -27.10
CA THR A 370 -4.02 11.07 -26.52
C THR A 370 -5.18 11.60 -25.71
N LEU A 371 -6.41 11.36 -26.15
CA LEU A 371 -7.61 11.74 -25.45
C LEU A 371 -8.04 10.59 -24.54
N LEU A 372 -7.83 10.73 -23.24
CA LEU A 372 -8.31 9.79 -22.22
C LEU A 372 -9.72 10.19 -21.80
N HIS A 373 -10.67 9.24 -21.73
CA HIS A 373 -12.06 9.49 -21.41
C HIS A 373 -12.50 8.71 -20.18
N TYR A 374 -12.93 9.44 -19.16
CA TYR A 374 -13.30 8.91 -17.86
C TYR A 374 -14.66 9.42 -17.38
N ARG A 375 -15.17 8.77 -16.33
CA ARG A 375 -16.32 9.20 -15.55
C ARG A 375 -15.89 9.47 -14.11
N TRP A 376 -16.25 10.65 -13.60
CA TRP A 376 -16.07 11.01 -12.19
C TRP A 376 -17.05 10.26 -11.31
N THR A 377 -16.60 9.65 -10.21
CA THR A 377 -17.41 8.77 -9.34
C THR A 377 -17.78 9.41 -8.00
N ARG A 378 -17.10 10.49 -7.60
CA ARG A 378 -17.39 11.23 -6.36
C ARG A 378 -18.49 12.26 -6.48
#